data_54d073893777bc8bf6dc276c80ed3669
#
_entry.id   54d073893777bc8bf6dc276c80ed3669
#
_cell.length_a   1.000
_cell.length_b   1.000
_cell.length_c   1.000
_cell.angle_alpha   90.00
_cell.angle_beta   90.00
_cell.angle_gamma   90.00
#
_symmetry.space_group_name_H-M   'P 1'
#
loop_
_entity.id
_entity.type
_entity.pdbx_description
1 polymer ?
#
loop_
_entity_poly.entity_id
_entity_poly.type
_entity_poly.pdbx_seq_one_letter_code
_entity_poly.pdbx_strand_id
1 'polypeptide(L)'
;MKVVDNKALLLRLRDPDKVTTVIPKSKELSGNRVVVNWGVDETHVLKNLNINAPSPIEGKYSWTGKHKPFEHQKTTSGFLTLNKRAFCFNEQGTGKTASAIWAADFLLNQGKINRVLVVCPLSIMDSAWRKDLFDFAMHRKVDIAYGSAKKRTAVIESDAEFVIINYDGVEIVADAIADGGFDLIIVDEATHYKNAQTKRWKTLNKLLTTNTWLWLLTGTPAAQSPVDAYGLAKLVNPKGVPRFYGSFRDMVMYKVTNFKWVPKPNATEIVFNSLQPAIRYTKDECLDLPDMVYTTRDIALTRQQEKYYTQLKNKMIMQAAGEDVTAATAAVNMNKLLQISSGAVYTDSGEVIEFDIKHRYKVLREVIDESSKKVLIFVPFRHTIDLLTEKLRSDNIPTEVISGAVKATDRTRIFKDFQQTAIPRVLVIQPQAAAHGVTLTAANTVVWWGPTSSVETYAQANARVHRAGQDHKCTVVQLQGSNVEKRVYALLDNKIDTHTKIIDLYKEILD
;
A
#
# COMPACT_ATOMS: atom_id res chain seq x y z
N MET A 1 2.23 -20.88 -31.21
CA MET A 1 1.97 -21.68 -29.99
C MET A 1 0.46 -21.86 -29.82
N LYS A 2 0.01 -23.06 -29.37
CA LYS A 2 -1.39 -23.36 -29.08
C LYS A 2 -1.47 -24.23 -27.83
N VAL A 3 -2.41 -23.92 -26.93
CA VAL A 3 -2.76 -24.79 -25.80
C VAL A 3 -3.68 -25.89 -26.33
N VAL A 4 -3.40 -27.12 -25.97
CA VAL A 4 -4.16 -28.31 -26.40
C VAL A 4 -4.75 -29.01 -25.16
N ASP A 5 -6.07 -29.09 -25.11
CA ASP A 5 -6.87 -29.75 -24.07
C ASP A 5 -6.51 -29.34 -22.61
N ASN A 6 -6.07 -28.12 -22.42
CA ASN A 6 -5.55 -27.64 -21.15
C ASN A 6 -4.45 -28.51 -20.51
N LYS A 7 -3.80 -29.38 -21.30
CA LYS A 7 -2.78 -30.30 -20.81
C LYS A 7 -1.41 -30.09 -21.43
N ALA A 8 -1.36 -29.63 -22.68
CA ALA A 8 -0.12 -29.51 -23.41
C ALA A 8 -0.02 -28.21 -24.21
N LEU A 9 1.22 -27.79 -24.46
CA LEU A 9 1.58 -26.72 -25.37
C LEU A 9 2.11 -27.30 -26.67
N LEU A 10 1.49 -26.91 -27.78
CA LEU A 10 2.01 -27.19 -29.11
C LEU A 10 2.80 -25.96 -29.58
N LEU A 11 4.10 -26.11 -29.65
CA LEU A 11 5.05 -25.05 -30.07
C LEU A 11 5.44 -25.27 -31.52
N ARG A 12 5.64 -24.19 -32.29
CA ARG A 12 6.29 -24.23 -33.60
C ARG A 12 7.59 -23.44 -33.47
N LEU A 13 8.72 -24.10 -33.57
CA LEU A 13 10.03 -23.57 -33.25
C LEU A 13 10.94 -23.67 -34.49
N ARG A 14 11.91 -22.75 -34.61
CA ARG A 14 12.96 -22.85 -35.64
C ARG A 14 13.95 -23.97 -35.29
N ASP A 15 14.16 -24.19 -34.01
CA ASP A 15 15.11 -25.14 -33.44
C ASP A 15 14.39 -25.93 -32.32
N PRO A 16 13.78 -27.08 -32.64
CA PRO A 16 13.11 -27.96 -31.69
C PRO A 16 14.03 -28.51 -30.60
N ASP A 17 15.31 -28.74 -30.93
CA ASP A 17 16.28 -29.37 -30.04
C ASP A 17 16.53 -28.52 -28.78
N LYS A 18 16.42 -27.21 -28.87
CA LYS A 18 16.50 -26.31 -27.70
C LYS A 18 15.51 -26.65 -26.60
N VAL A 19 14.34 -27.16 -26.96
CA VAL A 19 13.31 -27.50 -26.00
C VAL A 19 13.39 -28.97 -25.61
N THR A 20 13.60 -29.87 -26.58
CA THR A 20 13.62 -31.33 -26.32
C THR A 20 14.82 -31.73 -25.45
N THR A 21 15.94 -31.05 -25.57
CA THR A 21 17.13 -31.29 -24.73
C THR A 21 16.90 -30.94 -23.26
N VAL A 22 16.18 -29.86 -22.97
CA VAL A 22 16.00 -29.37 -21.59
C VAL A 22 14.67 -29.78 -20.94
N ILE A 23 13.70 -30.25 -21.75
CA ILE A 23 12.42 -30.81 -21.30
C ILE A 23 12.31 -32.27 -21.78
N PRO A 24 12.84 -33.24 -21.05
CA PRO A 24 12.94 -34.62 -21.51
C PRO A 24 11.60 -35.32 -21.87
N LYS A 25 10.48 -34.83 -21.30
CA LYS A 25 9.14 -35.35 -21.58
C LYS A 25 8.46 -34.69 -22.79
N SER A 26 9.14 -33.75 -23.46
CA SER A 26 8.62 -33.14 -24.68
C SER A 26 8.72 -34.11 -25.85
N LYS A 27 7.84 -33.95 -26.84
CA LYS A 27 7.83 -34.78 -28.06
C LYS A 27 7.90 -33.91 -29.30
N GLU A 28 8.86 -34.19 -30.14
CA GLU A 28 8.95 -33.57 -31.45
C GLU A 28 7.93 -34.21 -32.40
N LEU A 29 7.30 -33.38 -33.23
CA LEU A 29 6.39 -33.76 -34.28
C LEU A 29 6.89 -33.23 -35.64
N SER A 30 6.41 -33.82 -36.73
CA SER A 30 6.76 -33.32 -38.07
C SER A 30 6.49 -31.83 -38.25
N GLY A 31 7.35 -31.15 -39.03
CA GLY A 31 7.22 -29.70 -39.34
C GLY A 31 7.63 -28.76 -38.21
N ASN A 32 8.74 -29.07 -37.54
CA ASN A 32 9.34 -28.25 -36.48
C ASN A 32 8.37 -27.95 -35.32
N ARG A 33 7.53 -28.89 -34.96
CA ARG A 33 6.57 -28.76 -33.88
C ARG A 33 7.02 -29.58 -32.69
N VAL A 34 6.85 -29.02 -31.48
CA VAL A 34 7.17 -29.68 -30.23
C VAL A 34 5.93 -29.64 -29.33
N VAL A 35 5.59 -30.77 -28.74
CA VAL A 35 4.55 -30.88 -27.71
C VAL A 35 5.24 -30.95 -26.36
N VAL A 36 4.86 -30.06 -25.47
CA VAL A 36 5.38 -29.95 -24.10
C VAL A 36 4.22 -30.06 -23.13
N ASN A 37 4.38 -30.77 -22.02
CA ASN A 37 3.38 -30.70 -20.94
C ASN A 37 3.18 -29.25 -20.48
N TRP A 38 1.92 -28.83 -20.32
CA TRP A 38 1.63 -27.48 -19.84
C TRP A 38 1.63 -27.46 -18.31
N GLY A 39 2.82 -27.54 -17.71
CA GLY A 39 3.07 -27.47 -16.27
C GLY A 39 3.81 -26.20 -15.88
N VAL A 40 3.88 -25.91 -14.58
CA VAL A 40 4.59 -24.74 -14.04
C VAL A 40 6.08 -24.80 -14.38
N ASP A 41 6.70 -25.96 -14.16
CA ASP A 41 8.13 -26.14 -14.39
C ASP A 41 8.49 -26.01 -15.86
N GLU A 42 7.72 -26.68 -16.75
CA GLU A 42 7.96 -26.62 -18.17
C GLU A 42 7.75 -25.20 -18.71
N THR A 43 6.71 -24.49 -18.22
CA THR A 43 6.48 -23.10 -18.62
C THR A 43 7.60 -22.18 -18.13
N HIS A 44 8.14 -22.45 -16.95
CA HIS A 44 9.30 -21.71 -16.43
C HIS A 44 10.56 -21.95 -17.26
N VAL A 45 10.83 -23.20 -17.66
CA VAL A 45 11.93 -23.54 -18.57
C VAL A 45 11.75 -22.87 -19.93
N LEU A 46 10.55 -22.90 -20.51
CA LEU A 46 10.25 -22.22 -21.77
C LEU A 46 10.53 -20.71 -21.70
N LYS A 47 10.13 -20.07 -20.59
CA LYS A 47 10.41 -18.66 -20.33
C LYS A 47 11.93 -18.37 -20.32
N ASN A 48 12.72 -19.24 -19.68
CA ASN A 48 14.19 -19.12 -19.66
C ASN A 48 14.82 -19.29 -21.04
N LEU A 49 14.14 -19.99 -21.94
CA LEU A 49 14.51 -20.11 -23.35
C LEU A 49 13.96 -18.97 -24.24
N ASN A 50 13.41 -17.91 -23.62
CA ASN A 50 12.74 -16.79 -24.28
C ASN A 50 11.51 -17.22 -25.13
N ILE A 51 10.85 -18.31 -24.74
CA ILE A 51 9.57 -18.76 -25.31
C ILE A 51 8.47 -18.32 -24.33
N ASN A 52 7.72 -17.29 -24.72
CA ASN A 52 6.66 -16.74 -23.88
C ASN A 52 5.42 -17.65 -23.94
N ALA A 53 5.24 -18.49 -22.93
CA ALA A 53 4.09 -19.37 -22.77
C ALA A 53 3.19 -18.90 -21.61
N PRO A 54 1.85 -19.01 -21.75
CA PRO A 54 0.92 -18.65 -20.68
C PRO A 54 1.11 -19.56 -19.46
N SER A 55 0.83 -19.02 -18.28
CA SER A 55 0.86 -19.82 -17.06
C SER A 55 -0.23 -20.89 -17.06
N PRO A 56 0.04 -22.12 -16.59
CA PRO A 56 -0.96 -23.15 -16.48
C PRO A 56 -2.18 -22.79 -15.61
N ILE A 57 -2.06 -21.86 -14.70
CA ILE A 57 -3.19 -21.37 -13.89
C ILE A 57 -4.32 -20.84 -14.77
N GLU A 58 -4.01 -20.23 -15.92
CA GLU A 58 -4.99 -19.62 -16.80
C GLU A 58 -6.02 -20.63 -17.37
N GLY A 59 -5.60 -21.88 -17.57
CA GLY A 59 -6.49 -22.91 -18.12
C GLY A 59 -6.77 -24.10 -17.20
N LYS A 60 -5.95 -24.31 -16.15
CA LYS A 60 -6.08 -25.46 -15.25
C LYS A 60 -6.72 -25.16 -13.91
N TYR A 61 -6.89 -23.87 -13.58
CA TYR A 61 -7.41 -23.44 -12.30
C TYR A 61 -8.87 -23.01 -12.39
N SER A 62 -9.69 -23.47 -11.47
CA SER A 62 -11.14 -23.22 -11.49
C SER A 62 -11.56 -21.88 -10.90
N TRP A 63 -10.61 -21.01 -10.53
CA TRP A 63 -10.85 -19.66 -9.97
C TRP A 63 -11.93 -19.67 -8.90
N THR A 64 -11.60 -20.28 -7.77
CA THR A 64 -12.49 -20.42 -6.62
C THR A 64 -12.83 -19.06 -6.01
N GLY A 65 -14.00 -18.97 -5.35
CA GLY A 65 -14.38 -17.86 -4.51
C GLY A 65 -15.62 -17.11 -4.94
N LYS A 66 -15.94 -16.09 -4.17
CA LYS A 66 -17.17 -15.29 -4.26
C LYS A 66 -17.29 -14.49 -5.56
N HIS A 67 -16.17 -14.05 -6.11
CA HIS A 67 -16.11 -13.23 -7.32
C HIS A 67 -15.22 -13.86 -8.36
N LYS A 68 -15.60 -13.75 -9.63
CA LYS A 68 -14.75 -14.14 -10.76
C LYS A 68 -13.60 -13.14 -10.90
N PRO A 69 -12.37 -13.59 -11.21
CA PRO A 69 -11.24 -12.70 -11.40
C PRO A 69 -11.40 -11.87 -12.68
N PHE A 70 -10.95 -10.62 -12.59
CA PHE A 70 -10.72 -9.78 -13.77
C PHE A 70 -9.50 -10.30 -14.57
N GLU A 71 -9.38 -9.94 -15.85
CA GLU A 71 -8.28 -10.40 -16.69
C GLU A 71 -6.90 -10.01 -16.15
N HIS A 72 -6.73 -8.78 -15.66
CA HIS A 72 -5.48 -8.35 -15.03
C HIS A 72 -5.13 -9.15 -13.76
N GLN A 73 -6.14 -9.64 -13.03
CA GLN A 73 -5.92 -10.50 -11.86
C GLN A 73 -5.47 -11.89 -12.27
N LYS A 74 -6.05 -12.46 -13.33
CA LYS A 74 -5.59 -13.74 -13.91
C LYS A 74 -4.14 -13.63 -14.37
N THR A 75 -3.82 -12.58 -15.13
CA THR A 75 -2.46 -12.30 -15.61
C THR A 75 -1.49 -12.11 -14.45
N THR A 76 -1.89 -11.38 -13.39
CA THR A 76 -1.08 -11.21 -12.18
C THR A 76 -0.84 -12.55 -11.48
N SER A 77 -1.87 -13.37 -11.31
CA SER A 77 -1.73 -14.70 -10.72
C SER A 77 -0.81 -15.60 -11.58
N GLY A 78 -0.99 -15.55 -12.90
CA GLY A 78 -0.13 -16.27 -13.85
C GLY A 78 1.34 -15.87 -13.73
N PHE A 79 1.60 -14.56 -13.65
CA PHE A 79 2.94 -14.03 -13.46
C PHE A 79 3.57 -14.51 -12.14
N LEU A 80 2.82 -14.47 -11.03
CA LEU A 80 3.31 -14.90 -9.72
C LEU A 80 3.64 -16.40 -9.70
N THR A 81 2.82 -17.24 -10.31
CA THR A 81 3.08 -18.71 -10.38
C THR A 81 4.33 -19.07 -11.18
N LEU A 82 4.80 -18.19 -12.05
CA LEU A 82 6.00 -18.40 -12.87
C LEU A 82 7.25 -17.70 -12.33
N ASN A 83 7.18 -17.02 -11.20
CA ASN A 83 8.31 -16.31 -10.63
C ASN A 83 8.45 -16.60 -9.13
N LYS A 84 9.48 -17.37 -8.77
CA LYS A 84 9.76 -17.69 -7.36
C LYS A 84 9.93 -16.44 -6.50
N ARG A 85 10.61 -15.42 -7.04
CA ARG A 85 10.77 -14.12 -6.39
C ARG A 85 10.27 -13.05 -7.33
N ALA A 86 9.31 -12.25 -6.88
CA ALA A 86 8.64 -11.29 -7.74
C ALA A 86 8.08 -10.10 -6.96
N PHE A 87 7.86 -9.02 -7.69
CA PHE A 87 7.11 -7.86 -7.25
C PHE A 87 5.74 -7.83 -7.90
N CYS A 88 4.73 -7.47 -7.12
CA CYS A 88 3.41 -7.09 -7.61
C CYS A 88 3.16 -5.62 -7.26
N PHE A 89 3.34 -4.74 -8.25
CA PHE A 89 3.20 -3.29 -8.13
C PHE A 89 1.85 -2.77 -8.61
N ASN A 90 0.87 -3.66 -8.73
CA ASN A 90 -0.48 -3.27 -9.10
C ASN A 90 -0.99 -2.21 -8.13
N GLU A 91 -1.69 -1.20 -8.65
CA GLU A 91 -2.21 -0.11 -7.82
C GLU A 91 -3.21 -0.60 -6.77
N GLN A 92 -3.48 0.23 -5.80
CA GLN A 92 -4.41 -0.12 -4.74
C GLN A 92 -5.83 -0.22 -5.27
N GLY A 93 -6.57 -1.23 -4.81
CA GLY A 93 -7.93 -1.50 -5.27
C GLY A 93 -8.03 -2.39 -6.50
N THR A 94 -6.92 -2.79 -7.14
CA THR A 94 -6.90 -3.72 -8.29
C THR A 94 -7.00 -5.20 -7.91
N GLY A 95 -7.04 -5.53 -6.61
CA GLY A 95 -7.19 -6.90 -6.12
C GLY A 95 -5.89 -7.71 -6.05
N LYS A 96 -4.77 -7.08 -5.69
CA LYS A 96 -3.47 -7.75 -5.47
C LYS A 96 -3.57 -8.96 -4.55
N THR A 97 -4.28 -8.81 -3.41
CA THR A 97 -4.47 -9.86 -2.40
C THR A 97 -5.13 -11.09 -3.01
N ALA A 98 -6.25 -10.91 -3.73
CA ALA A 98 -6.96 -12.00 -4.40
C ALA A 98 -6.06 -12.69 -5.44
N SER A 99 -5.33 -11.92 -6.26
CA SER A 99 -4.40 -12.48 -7.24
C SER A 99 -3.30 -13.32 -6.60
N ALA A 100 -2.75 -12.87 -5.47
CA ALA A 100 -1.72 -13.62 -4.73
C ALA A 100 -2.31 -14.89 -4.07
N ILE A 101 -3.53 -14.82 -3.53
CA ILE A 101 -4.24 -15.97 -2.96
C ILE A 101 -4.47 -17.06 -4.03
N TRP A 102 -5.04 -16.71 -5.19
CA TRP A 102 -5.26 -17.66 -6.27
C TRP A 102 -3.96 -18.29 -6.80
N ALA A 103 -2.92 -17.47 -6.93
CA ALA A 103 -1.60 -17.98 -7.34
C ALA A 103 -1.03 -18.99 -6.33
N ALA A 104 -1.12 -18.66 -5.02
CA ALA A 104 -0.66 -19.54 -3.95
C ALA A 104 -1.50 -20.83 -3.88
N ASP A 105 -2.83 -20.69 -3.94
CA ASP A 105 -3.74 -21.86 -3.95
C ASP A 105 -3.49 -22.80 -5.12
N PHE A 106 -3.25 -22.25 -6.32
CA PHE A 106 -2.85 -23.04 -7.47
C PHE A 106 -1.52 -23.78 -7.24
N LEU A 107 -0.51 -23.13 -6.70
CA LEU A 107 0.78 -23.77 -6.41
C LEU A 107 0.68 -24.87 -5.34
N LEU A 108 -0.16 -24.67 -4.32
CA LEU A 108 -0.50 -25.69 -3.33
C LEU A 108 -1.16 -26.90 -3.99
N ASN A 109 -2.18 -26.66 -4.84
CA ASN A 109 -2.86 -27.72 -5.60
C ASN A 109 -1.92 -28.50 -6.55
N GLN A 110 -0.87 -27.84 -7.06
CA GLN A 110 0.15 -28.48 -7.90
C GLN A 110 1.27 -29.14 -7.10
N GLY A 111 1.24 -29.10 -5.77
CA GLY A 111 2.31 -29.62 -4.90
C GLY A 111 3.66 -28.92 -5.09
N LYS A 112 3.66 -27.66 -5.53
CA LYS A 112 4.87 -26.85 -5.71
C LYS A 112 5.30 -26.16 -4.42
N ILE A 113 4.36 -25.91 -3.55
CA ILE A 113 4.52 -25.39 -2.20
C ILE A 113 3.57 -26.15 -1.27
N ASN A 114 3.87 -26.15 0.03
CA ASN A 114 3.05 -26.79 1.06
C ASN A 114 2.48 -25.77 2.06
N ARG A 115 3.24 -24.72 2.37
CA ARG A 115 2.84 -23.72 3.36
C ARG A 115 3.18 -22.30 2.92
N VAL A 116 2.33 -21.36 3.30
CA VAL A 116 2.41 -19.95 2.96
C VAL A 116 2.45 -19.09 4.23
N LEU A 117 3.46 -18.25 4.36
CA LEU A 117 3.51 -17.19 5.38
C LEU A 117 3.09 -15.86 4.76
N VAL A 118 2.04 -15.26 5.30
CA VAL A 118 1.59 -13.91 4.90
C VAL A 118 2.04 -12.91 5.94
N VAL A 119 2.92 -12.00 5.55
CA VAL A 119 3.45 -10.93 6.41
C VAL A 119 2.78 -9.61 5.99
N CYS A 120 1.98 -9.03 6.87
CA CYS A 120 1.18 -7.86 6.55
C CYS A 120 1.03 -6.91 7.76
N PRO A 121 0.50 -5.69 7.58
CA PRO A 121 0.15 -4.82 8.70
C PRO A 121 -0.83 -5.48 9.67
N LEU A 122 -0.64 -5.22 10.97
CA LEU A 122 -1.49 -5.79 12.04
C LEU A 122 -2.99 -5.55 11.81
N SER A 123 -3.35 -4.38 11.30
CA SER A 123 -4.73 -3.93 11.10
C SER A 123 -5.49 -4.71 10.02
N ILE A 124 -4.78 -5.40 9.10
CA ILE A 124 -5.40 -6.12 7.98
C ILE A 124 -5.29 -7.63 8.07
N MET A 125 -4.68 -8.16 9.12
CA MET A 125 -4.52 -9.61 9.30
C MET A 125 -5.87 -10.34 9.25
N ASP A 126 -6.84 -9.87 10.01
CA ASP A 126 -8.18 -10.45 10.09
C ASP A 126 -9.16 -9.81 9.08
N SER A 127 -9.19 -8.47 9.04
CA SER A 127 -10.18 -7.70 8.28
C SER A 127 -10.01 -7.78 6.75
N ALA A 128 -8.81 -8.09 6.25
CA ALA A 128 -8.55 -8.24 4.83
C ALA A 128 -8.02 -9.65 4.52
N TRP A 129 -6.82 -10.04 4.98
CA TRP A 129 -6.20 -11.29 4.56
C TRP A 129 -6.99 -12.54 4.95
N ARG A 130 -7.42 -12.68 6.22
CA ARG A 130 -8.23 -13.84 6.63
C ARG A 130 -9.57 -13.86 5.93
N LYS A 131 -10.21 -12.69 5.80
CA LYS A 131 -11.48 -12.57 5.10
C LYS A 131 -11.32 -12.89 3.61
N ASP A 132 -10.30 -12.36 2.94
CA ASP A 132 -10.07 -12.62 1.52
C ASP A 132 -9.69 -14.10 1.28
N LEU A 133 -8.92 -14.73 2.17
CA LEU A 133 -8.66 -16.17 2.12
C LEU A 133 -9.95 -16.98 2.25
N PHE A 134 -10.85 -16.59 3.15
CA PHE A 134 -12.17 -17.20 3.26
C PHE A 134 -13.02 -16.95 1.99
N ASP A 135 -12.98 -15.76 1.43
CA ASP A 135 -13.76 -15.41 0.24
C ASP A 135 -13.24 -16.10 -1.04
N PHE A 136 -11.93 -16.37 -1.16
CA PHE A 136 -11.30 -16.86 -2.40
C PHE A 136 -10.70 -18.28 -2.32
N ALA A 137 -10.38 -18.77 -1.13
CA ALA A 137 -9.78 -20.09 -0.90
C ALA A 137 -10.30 -20.74 0.40
N MET A 138 -11.62 -20.76 0.61
CA MET A 138 -12.27 -21.22 1.85
C MET A 138 -11.93 -22.67 2.25
N HIS A 139 -11.45 -23.48 1.34
CA HIS A 139 -11.03 -24.86 1.57
C HIS A 139 -9.66 -24.98 2.24
N ARG A 140 -8.90 -23.85 2.36
CA ARG A 140 -7.58 -23.83 2.99
C ARG A 140 -7.67 -23.61 4.49
N LYS A 141 -6.75 -24.26 5.22
CA LYS A 141 -6.58 -24.01 6.65
C LYS A 141 -5.79 -22.72 6.86
N VAL A 142 -6.40 -21.77 7.59
CA VAL A 142 -5.85 -20.41 7.80
C VAL A 142 -5.82 -20.08 9.27
N ASP A 143 -4.66 -19.66 9.78
CA ASP A 143 -4.50 -19.20 11.16
C ASP A 143 -3.75 -17.86 11.24
N ILE A 144 -4.04 -17.10 12.31
CA ILE A 144 -3.41 -15.81 12.59
C ILE A 144 -2.45 -15.94 13.79
N ALA A 145 -1.16 -15.74 13.54
CA ALA A 145 -0.11 -15.73 14.54
C ALA A 145 -0.06 -14.37 15.27
N TYR A 146 -0.87 -14.21 16.32
CA TYR A 146 -0.99 -12.98 17.10
C TYR A 146 -0.91 -13.23 18.61
N GLY A 147 -0.51 -12.19 19.37
CA GLY A 147 -0.40 -12.22 20.82
C GLY A 147 1.02 -12.51 21.33
N SER A 148 1.17 -13.28 22.42
CA SER A 148 2.48 -13.62 22.99
C SER A 148 3.32 -14.51 22.07
N ALA A 149 4.64 -14.55 22.29
CA ALA A 149 5.55 -15.42 21.54
C ALA A 149 5.05 -16.88 21.53
N LYS A 150 4.68 -17.42 22.70
CA LYS A 150 4.13 -18.78 22.84
C LYS A 150 2.91 -19.04 21.98
N LYS A 151 1.94 -18.09 21.93
CA LYS A 151 0.74 -18.23 21.09
C LYS A 151 1.09 -18.20 19.62
N ARG A 152 1.99 -17.31 19.21
CA ARG A 152 2.47 -17.20 17.81
C ARG A 152 3.19 -18.46 17.36
N THR A 153 4.08 -18.98 18.19
CA THR A 153 4.82 -20.23 17.92
C THR A 153 3.86 -21.40 17.74
N ALA A 154 2.87 -21.55 18.62
CA ALA A 154 1.86 -22.60 18.49
C ALA A 154 1.07 -22.55 17.17
N VAL A 155 0.78 -21.35 16.64
CA VAL A 155 0.14 -21.19 15.34
C VAL A 155 1.12 -21.54 14.20
N ILE A 156 2.39 -21.17 14.32
CA ILE A 156 3.40 -21.50 13.30
C ILE A 156 3.65 -22.99 13.23
N GLU A 157 3.60 -23.69 14.35
CA GLU A 157 3.75 -25.15 14.47
C GLU A 157 2.47 -25.93 14.13
N SER A 158 1.33 -25.24 13.90
CA SER A 158 0.07 -25.89 13.51
C SER A 158 0.12 -26.44 12.08
N ASP A 159 -0.95 -27.16 11.69
CA ASP A 159 -1.14 -27.68 10.34
C ASP A 159 -1.76 -26.65 9.37
N ALA A 160 -1.81 -25.38 9.72
CA ALA A 160 -2.31 -24.31 8.88
C ALA A 160 -1.48 -24.17 7.60
N GLU A 161 -2.15 -24.18 6.44
CA GLU A 161 -1.51 -23.99 5.13
C GLU A 161 -1.15 -22.52 4.90
N PHE A 162 -1.99 -21.59 5.41
CA PHE A 162 -1.71 -20.16 5.44
C PHE A 162 -1.59 -19.68 6.87
N VAL A 163 -0.45 -19.09 7.21
CA VAL A 163 -0.24 -18.41 8.48
C VAL A 163 -0.07 -16.93 8.24
N ILE A 164 -0.90 -16.10 8.88
CA ILE A 164 -0.88 -14.65 8.76
C ILE A 164 -0.21 -14.07 10.00
N ILE A 165 0.80 -13.21 9.80
CA ILE A 165 1.58 -12.59 10.88
C ILE A 165 1.86 -11.11 10.56
N ASN A 166 1.94 -10.27 11.59
CA ASN A 166 2.37 -8.88 11.41
C ASN A 166 3.91 -8.76 11.41
N TYR A 167 4.43 -7.65 10.87
CA TYR A 167 5.87 -7.42 10.68
C TYR A 167 6.70 -7.63 11.95
N ASP A 168 6.27 -7.05 13.09
CA ASP A 168 7.00 -7.20 14.37
C ASP A 168 6.91 -8.63 14.91
N GLY A 169 5.83 -9.33 14.57
CA GLY A 169 5.65 -10.74 14.92
C GLY A 169 6.69 -11.65 14.30
N VAL A 170 7.14 -11.36 13.07
CA VAL A 170 8.19 -12.13 12.39
C VAL A 170 9.49 -12.12 13.19
N GLU A 171 9.85 -10.98 13.79
CA GLU A 171 11.05 -10.87 14.62
C GLU A 171 10.95 -11.69 15.91
N ILE A 172 9.75 -11.75 16.50
CA ILE A 172 9.51 -12.40 17.81
C ILE A 172 9.65 -13.93 17.70
N VAL A 173 9.25 -14.51 16.56
CA VAL A 173 9.19 -15.96 16.35
C VAL A 173 9.98 -16.42 15.12
N ALA A 174 11.08 -15.73 14.81
CA ALA A 174 11.87 -15.97 13.61
C ALA A 174 12.39 -17.42 13.53
N ASP A 175 12.85 -18.00 14.64
CA ASP A 175 13.35 -19.37 14.69
C ASP A 175 12.23 -20.38 14.39
N ALA A 176 11.05 -20.21 14.98
CA ALA A 176 9.90 -21.05 14.70
C ALA A 176 9.47 -20.95 13.21
N ILE A 177 9.54 -19.75 12.60
CA ILE A 177 9.25 -19.58 11.18
C ILE A 177 10.28 -20.32 10.32
N ALA A 178 11.57 -20.28 10.68
CA ALA A 178 12.64 -20.96 9.94
C ALA A 178 12.40 -22.48 9.91
N ASP A 179 11.92 -23.05 11.01
CA ASP A 179 11.61 -24.48 11.14
C ASP A 179 10.19 -24.84 10.67
N GLY A 180 9.34 -23.84 10.44
CA GLY A 180 7.91 -23.99 10.16
C GLY A 180 7.56 -24.50 8.75
N GLY A 181 8.54 -24.76 7.88
CA GLY A 181 8.31 -25.35 6.55
C GLY A 181 7.57 -24.45 5.56
N PHE A 182 7.72 -23.14 5.67
CA PHE A 182 7.10 -22.19 4.75
C PHE A 182 7.86 -22.11 3.41
N ASP A 183 7.23 -22.57 2.33
CA ASP A 183 7.81 -22.54 0.99
C ASP A 183 7.61 -21.18 0.31
N LEU A 184 6.51 -20.45 0.65
CA LEU A 184 6.18 -19.14 0.11
C LEU A 184 6.01 -18.11 1.24
N ILE A 185 6.67 -16.98 1.09
CA ILE A 185 6.46 -15.79 1.91
C ILE A 185 5.84 -14.68 1.04
N ILE A 186 4.66 -14.21 1.42
CA ILE A 186 4.00 -13.06 0.80
C ILE A 186 4.12 -11.88 1.75
N VAL A 187 4.69 -10.77 1.29
CA VAL A 187 4.80 -9.54 2.09
C VAL A 187 3.89 -8.49 1.47
N ASP A 188 2.82 -8.15 2.16
CA ASP A 188 1.93 -7.06 1.76
C ASP A 188 2.42 -5.72 2.31
N GLU A 189 2.16 -4.63 1.58
CA GLU A 189 2.72 -3.30 1.83
C GLU A 189 4.24 -3.36 2.05
N ALA A 190 4.94 -3.95 1.08
CA ALA A 190 6.36 -4.29 1.17
C ALA A 190 7.29 -3.08 1.36
N THR A 191 6.82 -1.84 1.18
CA THR A 191 7.55 -0.60 1.48
C THR A 191 8.11 -0.55 2.91
N HIS A 192 7.51 -1.26 3.84
CA HIS A 192 8.03 -1.44 5.20
C HIS A 192 9.39 -2.14 5.27
N TYR A 193 9.84 -2.78 4.19
CA TYR A 193 11.13 -3.45 4.03
C TYR A 193 12.13 -2.69 3.14
N LYS A 194 11.86 -1.43 2.79
CA LYS A 194 12.73 -0.62 1.93
C LYS A 194 14.13 -0.36 2.49
N ASN A 195 14.28 -0.34 3.82
CA ASN A 195 15.56 -0.09 4.49
C ASN A 195 16.23 -1.40 4.94
N ALA A 196 17.30 -1.80 4.21
CA ALA A 196 18.07 -3.01 4.46
C ALA A 196 18.86 -3.00 5.79
N GLN A 197 18.97 -1.87 6.50
CA GLN A 197 19.67 -1.77 7.78
C GLN A 197 18.78 -2.15 8.97
N THR A 198 17.46 -2.14 8.80
CA THR A 198 16.52 -2.44 9.88
C THR A 198 16.61 -3.90 10.33
N LYS A 199 16.31 -4.13 11.61
CA LYS A 199 16.22 -5.48 12.17
C LYS A 199 15.17 -6.32 11.44
N ARG A 200 14.00 -5.72 11.15
CA ARG A 200 12.92 -6.33 10.37
C ARG A 200 13.40 -6.89 9.03
N TRP A 201 14.12 -6.07 8.25
CA TRP A 201 14.67 -6.49 6.97
C TRP A 201 15.68 -7.64 7.12
N LYS A 202 16.60 -7.51 8.08
CA LYS A 202 17.63 -8.53 8.34
C LYS A 202 17.03 -9.87 8.76
N THR A 203 15.98 -9.83 9.58
CA THR A 203 15.25 -11.04 9.99
C THR A 203 14.58 -11.71 8.80
N LEU A 204 13.82 -10.98 8.00
CA LEU A 204 13.19 -11.54 6.80
C LEU A 204 14.26 -12.13 5.85
N ASN A 205 15.35 -11.41 5.60
CA ASN A 205 16.42 -11.88 4.71
C ASN A 205 17.07 -13.18 5.19
N LYS A 206 17.19 -13.42 6.50
CA LYS A 206 17.69 -14.68 7.07
C LYS A 206 16.76 -15.86 6.84
N LEU A 207 15.45 -15.62 6.80
CA LEU A 207 14.44 -16.66 6.54
C LEU A 207 14.42 -17.11 5.07
N LEU A 208 14.98 -16.32 4.16
CA LEU A 208 14.97 -16.62 2.73
C LEU A 208 16.09 -17.58 2.37
N THR A 209 15.74 -18.74 1.85
CA THR A 209 16.64 -19.72 1.23
C THR A 209 16.58 -19.62 -0.30
N THR A 210 17.40 -20.37 -1.01
CA THR A 210 17.32 -20.48 -2.49
C THR A 210 16.01 -21.08 -2.98
N ASN A 211 15.32 -21.86 -2.14
CA ASN A 211 14.07 -22.52 -2.46
C ASN A 211 12.84 -21.72 -2.06
N THR A 212 12.97 -20.76 -1.14
CA THR A 212 11.86 -19.94 -0.66
C THR A 212 11.32 -19.03 -1.76
N TRP A 213 10.02 -19.13 -2.05
CA TRP A 213 9.29 -18.19 -2.87
C TRP A 213 9.05 -16.90 -2.08
N LEU A 214 9.19 -15.77 -2.73
CA LEU A 214 8.97 -14.45 -2.10
C LEU A 214 8.21 -13.53 -3.05
N TRP A 215 7.01 -13.12 -2.65
CA TRP A 215 6.24 -12.12 -3.38
C TRP A 215 6.09 -10.86 -2.55
N LEU A 216 6.57 -9.75 -3.07
CA LEU A 216 6.45 -8.43 -2.46
C LEU A 216 5.34 -7.63 -3.13
N LEU A 217 4.27 -7.34 -2.38
CA LEU A 217 3.11 -6.62 -2.87
C LEU A 217 3.16 -5.17 -2.38
N THR A 218 3.10 -4.20 -3.29
CA THR A 218 2.96 -2.77 -2.97
C THR A 218 2.54 -1.97 -4.20
N GLY A 219 1.74 -0.95 -4.02
CA GLY A 219 1.39 -0.02 -5.11
C GLY A 219 2.44 1.05 -5.39
N THR A 220 3.40 1.27 -4.47
CA THR A 220 4.33 2.42 -4.48
C THR A 220 5.74 2.02 -4.06
N PRO A 221 6.51 1.29 -4.91
CA PRO A 221 7.78 0.67 -4.50
C PRO A 221 8.92 1.65 -4.17
N ALA A 222 8.89 2.86 -4.69
CA ALA A 222 9.92 3.90 -4.50
C ALA A 222 9.27 5.29 -4.35
N ALA A 223 8.29 5.40 -3.45
CA ALA A 223 7.44 6.58 -3.30
C ALA A 223 8.19 7.85 -2.89
N GLN A 224 9.28 7.74 -2.16
CA GLN A 224 9.98 8.90 -1.58
C GLN A 224 11.31 9.21 -2.26
N SER A 225 12.07 8.17 -2.62
CA SER A 225 13.40 8.34 -3.21
C SER A 225 13.81 7.10 -4.02
N PRO A 226 14.61 7.26 -5.08
CA PRO A 226 15.16 6.14 -5.83
C PRO A 226 15.90 5.11 -4.96
N VAL A 227 16.52 5.54 -3.86
CA VAL A 227 17.25 4.66 -2.94
C VAL A 227 16.34 3.73 -2.14
N ASP A 228 15.04 4.02 -2.03
CA ASP A 228 14.05 3.16 -1.36
C ASP A 228 13.89 1.80 -2.06
N ALA A 229 14.22 1.74 -3.35
CA ALA A 229 14.21 0.50 -4.11
C ALA A 229 15.25 -0.53 -3.63
N TYR A 230 16.37 -0.09 -3.02
CA TYR A 230 17.49 -0.97 -2.68
C TYR A 230 17.11 -2.14 -1.77
N GLY A 231 16.43 -1.87 -0.65
CA GLY A 231 16.05 -2.91 0.30
C GLY A 231 15.12 -3.95 -0.31
N LEU A 232 14.16 -3.51 -1.11
CA LEU A 232 13.21 -4.38 -1.80
C LEU A 232 13.91 -5.21 -2.89
N ALA A 233 14.71 -4.57 -3.74
CA ALA A 233 15.48 -5.24 -4.78
C ALA A 233 16.45 -6.27 -4.21
N LYS A 234 17.07 -5.98 -3.07
CA LYS A 234 18.00 -6.89 -2.41
C LYS A 234 17.35 -8.18 -1.91
N LEU A 235 16.06 -8.16 -1.57
CA LEU A 235 15.28 -9.35 -1.19
C LEU A 235 14.90 -10.21 -2.40
N VAL A 236 14.45 -9.59 -3.49
CA VAL A 236 13.90 -10.30 -4.67
C VAL A 236 14.99 -10.64 -5.67
N ASN A 237 15.82 -9.67 -6.04
CA ASN A 237 16.89 -9.79 -7.03
C ASN A 237 18.24 -9.34 -6.47
N PRO A 238 18.83 -10.08 -5.52
CA PRO A 238 20.07 -9.68 -4.84
C PRO A 238 21.26 -9.53 -5.77
N LYS A 239 21.24 -10.17 -6.95
CA LYS A 239 22.28 -10.06 -7.98
C LYS A 239 22.11 -8.83 -8.87
N GLY A 240 20.89 -8.28 -8.96
CA GLY A 240 20.56 -7.11 -9.78
C GLY A 240 20.92 -5.76 -9.12
N VAL A 241 21.45 -5.78 -7.88
CA VAL A 241 21.86 -4.57 -7.15
C VAL A 241 23.22 -4.75 -6.50
N PRO A 242 23.97 -3.66 -6.30
CA PRO A 242 25.27 -3.71 -5.61
C PRO A 242 25.18 -4.35 -4.24
N ARG A 243 26.30 -4.89 -3.76
CA ARG A 243 26.40 -5.50 -2.42
C ARG A 243 26.08 -4.50 -1.32
N PHE A 244 26.55 -3.25 -1.45
CA PHE A 244 26.46 -2.21 -0.44
C PHE A 244 25.46 -1.11 -0.85
N TYR A 245 24.68 -0.63 0.11
CA TYR A 245 23.74 0.47 -0.07
C TYR A 245 24.39 1.74 -0.61
N GLY A 246 25.58 2.10 -0.11
CA GLY A 246 26.30 3.29 -0.59
C GLY A 246 26.55 3.27 -2.09
N SER A 247 26.99 2.13 -2.63
CA SER A 247 27.22 1.96 -4.06
C SER A 247 25.93 2.11 -4.87
N PHE A 248 24.81 1.57 -4.39
CA PHE A 248 23.50 1.76 -5.05
C PHE A 248 23.06 3.22 -4.99
N ARG A 249 23.19 3.87 -3.82
CA ARG A 249 22.89 5.30 -3.69
C ARG A 249 23.70 6.12 -4.71
N ASP A 250 25.00 5.87 -4.82
CA ASP A 250 25.89 6.61 -5.74
C ASP A 250 25.58 6.33 -7.22
N MET A 251 24.91 5.20 -7.54
CA MET A 251 24.38 4.93 -8.88
C MET A 251 23.17 5.81 -9.20
N VAL A 252 22.26 6.02 -8.25
CA VAL A 252 20.96 6.68 -8.49
C VAL A 252 20.88 8.12 -8.02
N MET A 253 21.86 8.61 -7.22
CA MET A 253 21.86 9.95 -6.62
C MET A 253 23.17 10.69 -6.89
N TYR A 254 23.08 12.03 -6.99
CA TYR A 254 24.22 12.95 -6.89
C TYR A 254 24.31 13.52 -5.50
N LYS A 255 25.52 13.60 -4.96
CA LYS A 255 25.83 14.34 -3.73
C LYS A 255 26.03 15.81 -4.06
N VAL A 256 25.10 16.68 -3.64
CA VAL A 256 25.21 18.14 -3.83
C VAL A 256 25.93 18.80 -2.66
N THR A 257 25.60 18.38 -1.43
CA THR A 257 26.31 18.77 -0.20
C THR A 257 26.49 17.54 0.69
N ASN A 258 27.12 17.69 1.85
CA ASN A 258 27.25 16.57 2.81
C ASN A 258 25.89 16.02 3.28
N PHE A 259 24.82 16.81 3.17
CA PHE A 259 23.48 16.44 3.64
C PHE A 259 22.42 16.41 2.53
N LYS A 260 22.73 16.88 1.31
CA LYS A 260 21.77 16.96 0.20
C LYS A 260 22.18 16.07 -0.96
N TRP A 261 21.27 15.17 -1.29
CA TRP A 261 21.36 14.27 -2.44
C TRP A 261 20.19 14.52 -3.37
N VAL A 262 20.42 14.44 -4.68
CA VAL A 262 19.38 14.59 -5.70
C VAL A 262 19.41 13.42 -6.67
N PRO A 263 18.26 12.97 -7.21
CA PRO A 263 18.22 11.88 -8.17
C PRO A 263 19.04 12.21 -9.43
N LYS A 264 19.71 11.19 -9.97
CA LYS A 264 20.35 11.27 -11.30
C LYS A 264 19.29 11.19 -12.41
N PRO A 265 19.57 11.72 -13.62
CA PRO A 265 18.63 11.64 -14.75
C PRO A 265 18.22 10.19 -15.09
N ASN A 266 19.12 9.24 -14.97
CA ASN A 266 18.92 7.81 -15.25
C ASN A 266 18.46 6.99 -14.02
N ALA A 267 18.16 7.64 -12.89
CA ALA A 267 17.78 6.95 -11.66
C ALA A 267 16.53 6.08 -11.84
N THR A 268 15.53 6.57 -12.59
CA THR A 268 14.28 5.84 -12.86
C THR A 268 14.54 4.53 -13.60
N GLU A 269 15.41 4.54 -14.61
CA GLU A 269 15.77 3.34 -15.36
C GLU A 269 16.51 2.32 -14.50
N ILE A 270 17.48 2.77 -13.67
CA ILE A 270 18.22 1.91 -12.76
C ILE A 270 17.26 1.27 -11.73
N VAL A 271 16.35 2.06 -11.16
CA VAL A 271 15.33 1.57 -10.22
C VAL A 271 14.42 0.55 -10.90
N PHE A 272 13.91 0.84 -12.09
CA PHE A 272 13.08 -0.07 -12.87
C PHE A 272 13.76 -1.43 -13.08
N ASN A 273 15.01 -1.42 -13.53
CA ASN A 273 15.80 -2.63 -13.78
C ASN A 273 16.09 -3.40 -12.48
N SER A 274 16.32 -2.70 -11.37
CA SER A 274 16.59 -3.30 -10.06
C SER A 274 15.36 -4.01 -9.47
N LEU A 275 14.17 -3.50 -9.79
CA LEU A 275 12.89 -3.99 -9.29
C LEU A 275 12.25 -5.00 -10.26
N GLN A 276 13.04 -5.90 -10.85
CA GLN A 276 12.57 -6.98 -11.71
C GLN A 276 12.83 -8.35 -11.05
N PRO A 277 12.00 -9.38 -11.34
CA PRO A 277 10.78 -9.36 -12.17
C PRO A 277 9.59 -8.71 -11.46
N ALA A 278 8.86 -7.88 -12.17
CA ALA A 278 7.71 -7.15 -11.64
C ALA A 278 6.50 -7.20 -12.60
N ILE A 279 5.30 -7.18 -12.02
CA ILE A 279 4.06 -6.92 -12.74
C ILE A 279 3.40 -5.66 -12.16
N ARG A 280 2.86 -4.84 -13.04
CA ARG A 280 2.17 -3.60 -12.66
C ARG A 280 0.94 -3.38 -13.54
N TYR A 281 -0.16 -3.09 -12.88
CA TYR A 281 -1.37 -2.56 -13.49
C TYR A 281 -1.83 -1.33 -12.73
N THR A 282 -2.20 -0.29 -13.46
CA THR A 282 -2.86 0.89 -12.90
C THR A 282 -4.37 0.63 -12.78
N LYS A 283 -5.07 1.44 -12.00
CA LYS A 283 -6.53 1.35 -11.90
C LYS A 283 -7.19 1.65 -13.24
N ASP A 284 -6.68 2.65 -13.94
CA ASP A 284 -7.24 3.12 -15.22
C ASP A 284 -7.12 2.06 -16.33
N GLU A 285 -6.10 1.18 -16.25
CA GLU A 285 -5.94 0.06 -17.18
C GLU A 285 -6.86 -1.13 -16.89
N CYS A 286 -7.35 -1.25 -15.64
CA CYS A 286 -7.94 -2.48 -15.14
C CYS A 286 -9.42 -2.39 -14.79
N LEU A 287 -9.90 -1.22 -14.41
CA LEU A 287 -11.21 -1.03 -13.82
C LEU A 287 -11.93 0.10 -14.57
N ASP A 288 -13.11 -0.20 -15.04
CA ASP A 288 -14.06 0.82 -15.48
C ASP A 288 -14.70 1.46 -14.24
N LEU A 289 -13.99 2.43 -13.67
CA LEU A 289 -14.42 3.15 -12.47
C LEU A 289 -15.00 4.51 -12.89
N PRO A 290 -16.05 4.98 -12.20
CA PRO A 290 -16.50 6.36 -12.37
C PRO A 290 -15.38 7.36 -12.06
N ASP A 291 -15.42 8.52 -12.68
CA ASP A 291 -14.41 9.58 -12.50
C ASP A 291 -14.19 9.92 -11.02
N MET A 292 -12.95 10.24 -10.68
CA MET A 292 -12.57 10.81 -9.40
C MET A 292 -12.13 12.26 -9.59
N VAL A 293 -12.93 13.18 -9.05
CA VAL A 293 -12.72 14.62 -9.20
C VAL A 293 -12.16 15.19 -7.91
N TYR A 294 -11.10 15.97 -8.05
CA TYR A 294 -10.51 16.73 -6.95
C TYR A 294 -10.96 18.17 -7.01
N THR A 295 -11.37 18.72 -5.89
CA THR A 295 -11.79 20.11 -5.76
C THR A 295 -11.29 20.70 -4.45
N THR A 296 -11.04 21.99 -4.46
CA THR A 296 -10.60 22.73 -3.27
C THR A 296 -11.70 23.67 -2.80
N ARG A 297 -11.74 23.90 -1.50
CA ARG A 297 -12.59 24.94 -0.86
C ARG A 297 -11.69 25.83 -0.02
N ASP A 298 -11.58 27.09 -0.44
CA ASP A 298 -10.85 28.11 0.32
C ASP A 298 -11.70 28.61 1.48
N ILE A 299 -11.11 28.67 2.67
CA ILE A 299 -11.78 29.03 3.92
C ILE A 299 -10.96 30.07 4.66
N ALA A 300 -11.54 31.19 4.98
CA ALA A 300 -10.88 32.18 5.81
C ALA A 300 -10.66 31.62 7.22
N LEU A 301 -9.45 31.80 7.75
CA LEU A 301 -9.17 31.55 9.16
C LEU A 301 -10.03 32.50 10.01
N THR A 302 -10.38 32.09 11.22
CA THR A 302 -11.01 32.97 12.18
C THR A 302 -9.97 33.98 12.75
N ARG A 303 -10.44 35.13 13.25
CA ARG A 303 -9.51 36.15 13.85
C ARG A 303 -8.59 35.55 14.92
N GLN A 304 -9.11 34.59 15.69
CA GLN A 304 -8.32 33.92 16.71
C GLN A 304 -7.23 33.03 16.04
N GLN A 305 -7.57 32.24 15.03
CA GLN A 305 -6.60 31.42 14.30
C GLN A 305 -5.54 32.29 13.61
N GLU A 306 -5.95 33.39 12.93
CA GLU A 306 -5.04 34.31 12.27
C GLU A 306 -4.02 34.91 13.26
N LYS A 307 -4.49 35.32 14.44
CA LYS A 307 -3.61 35.89 15.51
C LYS A 307 -2.52 34.86 15.88
N TYR A 308 -2.90 33.64 16.23
CA TYR A 308 -1.95 32.60 16.64
C TYR A 308 -1.05 32.13 15.48
N TYR A 309 -1.61 32.01 14.29
CA TYR A 309 -0.86 31.68 13.09
C TYR A 309 0.23 32.71 12.79
N THR A 310 -0.12 34.01 12.81
CA THR A 310 0.80 35.09 12.57
C THR A 310 1.87 35.20 13.66
N GLN A 311 1.49 35.04 14.93
CA GLN A 311 2.46 35.01 16.04
C GLN A 311 3.48 33.87 15.86
N LEU A 312 3.04 32.69 15.52
CA LEU A 312 3.94 31.57 15.27
C LEU A 312 4.81 31.79 14.02
N LYS A 313 4.24 32.32 12.92
CA LYS A 313 5.00 32.70 11.72
C LYS A 313 6.10 33.71 12.04
N ASN A 314 5.78 34.75 12.78
CA ASN A 314 6.76 35.76 13.17
C ASN A 314 7.88 35.19 14.06
N LYS A 315 7.54 34.28 15.00
CA LYS A 315 8.55 33.54 15.79
C LYS A 315 9.47 32.72 14.91
N MET A 316 8.91 32.04 13.90
CA MET A 316 9.69 31.26 12.92
C MET A 316 10.65 32.15 12.11
N ILE A 317 10.18 33.33 11.67
CA ILE A 317 11.01 34.31 10.95
C ILE A 317 12.18 34.75 11.80
N MET A 318 11.95 35.11 13.08
CA MET A 318 13.00 35.49 14.00
C MET A 318 14.03 34.39 14.25
N GLN A 319 13.58 33.15 14.40
CA GLN A 319 14.47 31.98 14.52
C GLN A 319 15.32 31.79 13.26
N ALA A 320 14.72 31.89 12.09
CA ALA A 320 15.42 31.72 10.81
C ALA A 320 16.44 32.86 10.53
N ALA A 321 16.23 34.05 11.07
CA ALA A 321 17.17 35.18 10.95
C ALA A 321 18.41 35.04 11.84
N GLY A 322 18.34 34.25 12.91
CA GLY A 322 19.42 34.13 13.91
C GLY A 322 20.22 32.83 13.83
N GLU A 323 19.65 31.76 13.27
CA GLU A 323 20.26 30.43 13.30
C GLU A 323 19.86 29.57 12.08
N ASP A 324 20.69 28.60 11.76
CA ASP A 324 20.33 27.54 10.74
C ASP A 324 19.19 26.68 11.25
N VAL A 325 18.03 26.73 10.57
CA VAL A 325 16.87 25.93 10.93
C VAL A 325 17.04 24.50 10.48
N THR A 326 17.04 23.58 11.44
CA THR A 326 17.11 22.14 11.14
C THR A 326 15.79 21.62 10.54
N ALA A 327 15.84 20.50 9.79
CA ALA A 327 14.65 19.86 9.26
C ALA A 327 13.66 19.43 10.37
N ALA A 328 14.16 19.04 11.54
CA ALA A 328 13.32 18.68 12.69
C ALA A 328 12.56 19.88 13.22
N THR A 329 13.22 21.03 13.41
CA THR A 329 12.58 22.28 13.85
C THR A 329 11.56 22.77 12.82
N ALA A 330 11.91 22.74 11.53
CA ALA A 330 10.98 23.09 10.45
C ALA A 330 9.73 22.21 10.46
N ALA A 331 9.89 20.88 10.62
CA ALA A 331 8.77 19.95 10.68
C ALA A 331 7.84 20.22 11.87
N VAL A 332 8.38 20.47 13.05
CA VAL A 332 7.58 20.81 14.25
C VAL A 332 6.77 22.08 14.03
N ASN A 333 7.42 23.14 13.56
CA ASN A 333 6.77 24.43 13.34
C ASN A 333 5.67 24.34 12.26
N MET A 334 5.96 23.68 11.14
CA MET A 334 4.98 23.41 10.08
C MET A 334 3.77 22.66 10.59
N ASN A 335 4.00 21.62 11.41
CA ASN A 335 2.93 20.83 12.00
C ASN A 335 2.05 21.67 12.94
N LYS A 336 2.63 22.60 13.73
CA LYS A 336 1.88 23.54 14.58
C LYS A 336 1.04 24.51 13.74
N LEU A 337 1.54 25.03 12.62
CA LEU A 337 0.75 25.86 11.70
C LEU A 337 -0.45 25.10 11.11
N LEU A 338 -0.26 23.85 10.71
CA LEU A 338 -1.34 22.97 10.25
C LEU A 338 -2.36 22.68 11.35
N GLN A 339 -1.94 22.48 12.58
CA GLN A 339 -2.82 22.28 13.73
C GLN A 339 -3.68 23.52 14.00
N ILE A 340 -3.08 24.74 14.04
CA ILE A 340 -3.83 25.98 14.18
C ILE A 340 -4.87 26.14 13.08
N SER A 341 -4.48 25.89 11.82
CA SER A 341 -5.39 25.97 10.67
C SER A 341 -6.53 24.94 10.77
N SER A 342 -6.25 23.79 11.35
CA SER A 342 -7.20 22.65 11.51
C SER A 342 -8.20 22.87 12.66
N GLY A 343 -7.91 23.72 13.65
CA GLY A 343 -8.85 24.07 14.74
C GLY A 343 -8.38 23.77 16.15
N ALA A 344 -7.23 23.14 16.36
CA ALA A 344 -6.66 22.95 17.69
C ALA A 344 -5.14 22.77 17.61
N VAL A 345 -4.39 23.29 18.59
CA VAL A 345 -2.92 23.15 18.67
C VAL A 345 -2.47 22.73 20.06
N TYR A 346 -1.45 21.88 20.12
CA TYR A 346 -0.77 21.53 21.36
C TYR A 346 0.26 22.59 21.71
N THR A 347 0.22 23.07 22.96
CA THR A 347 1.28 23.89 23.54
C THR A 347 2.52 23.04 23.81
N ASP A 348 3.63 23.73 24.13
CA ASP A 348 4.88 23.04 24.54
C ASP A 348 4.72 22.37 25.92
N SER A 349 3.75 22.81 26.75
CA SER A 349 3.37 22.17 28.02
C SER A 349 2.44 20.94 27.85
N GLY A 350 1.97 20.66 26.61
CA GLY A 350 1.05 19.55 26.32
C GLY A 350 -0.44 19.91 26.50
N GLU A 351 -0.74 21.17 26.85
CA GLU A 351 -2.13 21.67 26.87
C GLU A 351 -2.66 21.85 25.45
N VAL A 352 -3.98 21.83 25.29
CA VAL A 352 -4.65 22.03 24.02
C VAL A 352 -5.28 23.41 23.98
N ILE A 353 -5.00 24.17 22.95
CA ILE A 353 -5.73 25.39 22.62
C ILE A 353 -6.67 25.08 21.45
N GLU A 354 -7.97 25.21 21.70
CA GLU A 354 -9.00 25.06 20.70
C GLU A 354 -9.35 26.41 20.06
N PHE A 355 -9.65 26.37 18.77
CA PHE A 355 -10.06 27.52 17.99
C PHE A 355 -11.49 27.36 17.47
N ASP A 356 -12.16 28.49 17.28
CA ASP A 356 -13.45 28.50 16.60
C ASP A 356 -13.29 28.02 15.15
N ILE A 357 -13.97 26.92 14.81
CA ILE A 357 -13.91 26.26 13.50
C ILE A 357 -15.11 26.61 12.61
N LYS A 358 -15.94 27.60 12.99
CA LYS A 358 -17.23 27.87 12.35
C LYS A 358 -17.16 28.05 10.83
N HIS A 359 -16.12 28.73 10.31
CA HIS A 359 -15.98 28.95 8.86
C HIS A 359 -15.74 27.62 8.13
N ARG A 360 -14.81 26.81 8.63
CA ARG A 360 -14.47 25.51 8.05
C ARG A 360 -15.62 24.52 8.19
N TYR A 361 -16.27 24.52 9.35
CA TYR A 361 -17.43 23.69 9.61
C TYR A 361 -18.62 24.04 8.72
N LYS A 362 -18.88 25.32 8.45
CA LYS A 362 -19.93 25.75 7.53
C LYS A 362 -19.73 25.14 6.13
N VAL A 363 -18.52 25.25 5.58
CA VAL A 363 -18.19 24.67 4.27
C VAL A 363 -18.30 23.16 4.28
N LEU A 364 -17.87 22.49 5.35
CA LEU A 364 -18.06 21.05 5.51
C LEU A 364 -19.55 20.67 5.48
N ARG A 365 -20.40 21.42 6.17
CA ARG A 365 -21.86 21.20 6.18
C ARG A 365 -22.43 21.27 4.77
N GLU A 366 -22.08 22.30 4.02
CA GLU A 366 -22.48 22.44 2.62
C GLU A 366 -22.10 21.21 1.80
N VAL A 367 -20.86 20.72 1.94
CA VAL A 367 -20.39 19.49 1.24
C VAL A 367 -21.17 18.24 1.68
N ILE A 368 -21.49 18.10 2.97
CA ILE A 368 -22.29 16.96 3.47
C ILE A 368 -23.72 17.02 2.92
N ASP A 369 -24.32 18.20 2.87
CA ASP A 369 -25.70 18.40 2.41
C ASP A 369 -25.81 18.21 0.89
N GLU A 370 -24.80 18.61 0.12
CA GLU A 370 -24.70 18.39 -1.33
C GLU A 370 -24.43 16.91 -1.69
N SER A 371 -23.88 16.12 -0.78
CA SER A 371 -23.51 14.74 -1.06
C SER A 371 -24.74 13.83 -1.16
N SER A 372 -24.87 13.11 -2.28
CA SER A 372 -25.95 12.14 -2.51
C SER A 372 -25.78 10.83 -1.76
N LYS A 373 -24.55 10.52 -1.33
CA LYS A 373 -24.16 9.30 -0.61
C LYS A 373 -23.49 9.65 0.71
N LYS A 374 -22.95 8.64 1.39
CA LYS A 374 -22.19 8.83 2.62
C LYS A 374 -20.90 9.63 2.38
N VAL A 375 -20.40 10.24 3.44
CA VAL A 375 -19.22 11.11 3.41
C VAL A 375 -18.14 10.55 4.33
N LEU A 376 -16.90 10.46 3.82
CA LEU A 376 -15.71 10.23 4.61
C LEU A 376 -15.02 11.56 4.89
N ILE A 377 -14.63 11.79 6.13
CA ILE A 377 -13.88 12.98 6.53
C ILE A 377 -12.53 12.56 7.12
N PHE A 378 -11.44 12.88 6.44
CA PHE A 378 -10.10 12.63 6.93
C PHE A 378 -9.60 13.81 7.74
N VAL A 379 -9.28 13.56 9.02
CA VAL A 379 -8.81 14.56 9.98
C VAL A 379 -7.45 14.09 10.56
N PRO A 380 -6.33 14.78 10.25
CA PRO A 380 -5.00 14.34 10.67
C PRO A 380 -4.76 14.42 12.20
N PHE A 381 -5.43 15.34 12.89
CA PHE A 381 -5.15 15.66 14.29
C PHE A 381 -6.27 15.19 15.24
N ARG A 382 -5.87 14.50 16.32
CA ARG A 382 -6.80 13.86 17.25
C ARG A 382 -7.79 14.83 17.91
N HIS A 383 -7.32 15.93 18.48
CA HIS A 383 -8.23 16.89 19.13
C HIS A 383 -9.21 17.54 18.16
N THR A 384 -8.78 17.77 16.92
CA THR A 384 -9.68 18.24 15.88
C THR A 384 -10.76 17.19 15.54
N ILE A 385 -10.44 15.89 15.64
CA ILE A 385 -11.45 14.82 15.50
C ILE A 385 -12.52 14.96 16.57
N ASP A 386 -12.10 15.12 17.83
CA ASP A 386 -13.02 15.22 18.96
C ASP A 386 -13.93 16.45 18.81
N LEU A 387 -13.35 17.63 18.57
CA LEU A 387 -14.05 18.89 18.33
C LEU A 387 -15.05 18.80 17.16
N LEU A 388 -14.63 18.25 16.03
CA LEU A 388 -15.47 18.11 14.85
C LEU A 388 -16.61 17.11 15.09
N THR A 389 -16.33 15.98 15.75
CA THR A 389 -17.32 14.95 16.01
C THR A 389 -18.41 15.45 16.95
N GLU A 390 -18.04 16.20 18.01
CA GLU A 390 -18.99 16.83 18.90
C GLU A 390 -19.92 17.77 18.13
N LYS A 391 -19.35 18.60 17.26
CA LYS A 391 -20.12 19.54 16.44
C LYS A 391 -21.07 18.87 15.46
N LEU A 392 -20.63 17.80 14.76
CA LEU A 392 -21.46 17.02 13.87
C LEU A 392 -22.63 16.35 14.60
N ARG A 393 -22.38 15.79 15.78
CA ARG A 393 -23.41 15.17 16.61
C ARG A 393 -24.40 16.16 17.17
N SER A 394 -23.95 17.36 17.59
CA SER A 394 -24.82 18.42 18.05
C SER A 394 -25.80 18.92 16.96
N ASP A 395 -25.38 18.81 15.69
CA ASP A 395 -26.20 19.11 14.52
C ASP A 395 -27.03 17.91 14.04
N ASN A 396 -27.16 16.84 14.87
CA ASN A 396 -27.90 15.60 14.58
C ASN A 396 -27.43 14.85 13.30
N ILE A 397 -26.15 14.95 12.95
CA ILE A 397 -25.57 14.16 11.87
C ILE A 397 -25.06 12.83 12.41
N PRO A 398 -25.63 11.68 11.99
CA PRO A 398 -25.17 10.38 12.43
C PRO A 398 -23.70 10.16 12.05
N THR A 399 -22.83 10.22 13.04
CA THR A 399 -21.36 10.22 12.87
C THR A 399 -20.68 9.18 13.72
N GLU A 400 -19.81 8.38 13.12
CA GLU A 400 -18.88 7.47 13.79
C GLU A 400 -17.42 7.90 13.55
N VAL A 401 -16.54 7.42 14.41
CA VAL A 401 -15.10 7.83 14.42
C VAL A 401 -14.20 6.62 14.36
N ILE A 402 -13.16 6.70 13.53
CA ILE A 402 -12.04 5.74 13.48
C ILE A 402 -10.72 6.48 13.73
N SER A 403 -10.13 6.22 14.88
CA SER A 403 -8.81 6.75 15.27
C SER A 403 -7.92 5.66 15.85
N GLY A 404 -6.68 5.99 16.21
CA GLY A 404 -5.76 5.08 16.88
C GLY A 404 -6.29 4.50 18.19
N ALA A 405 -7.19 5.22 18.88
CA ALA A 405 -7.77 4.81 20.16
C ALA A 405 -8.90 3.77 20.03
N VAL A 406 -9.50 3.60 18.84
CA VAL A 406 -10.64 2.68 18.65
C VAL A 406 -10.12 1.23 18.58
N LYS A 407 -10.72 0.34 19.37
CA LYS A 407 -10.37 -1.07 19.41
C LYS A 407 -10.65 -1.76 18.06
N ALA A 408 -9.89 -2.81 17.74
CA ALA A 408 -10.01 -3.52 16.46
C ALA A 408 -11.42 -4.08 16.20
N THR A 409 -12.07 -4.62 17.24
CA THR A 409 -13.46 -5.14 17.19
C THR A 409 -14.45 -4.05 16.80
N ASP A 410 -14.34 -2.88 17.44
CA ASP A 410 -15.22 -1.74 17.17
C ASP A 410 -14.99 -1.17 15.78
N ARG A 411 -13.72 -1.10 15.32
CA ARG A 411 -13.42 -0.69 13.94
C ARG A 411 -14.12 -1.57 12.92
N THR A 412 -14.05 -2.89 13.09
CA THR A 412 -14.68 -3.84 12.18
C THR A 412 -16.19 -3.62 12.13
N ARG A 413 -16.83 -3.43 13.29
CA ARG A 413 -18.26 -3.12 13.37
C ARG A 413 -18.58 -1.80 12.68
N ILE A 414 -17.88 -0.71 12.99
CA ILE A 414 -18.12 0.62 12.42
C ILE A 414 -17.98 0.61 10.89
N PHE A 415 -16.93 -0.02 10.35
CA PHE A 415 -16.76 -0.14 8.91
C PHE A 415 -17.87 -0.94 8.25
N LYS A 416 -18.31 -2.04 8.88
CA LYS A 416 -19.42 -2.86 8.40
C LYS A 416 -20.71 -2.04 8.38
N ASP A 417 -21.03 -1.36 9.47
CA ASP A 417 -22.23 -0.53 9.60
C ASP A 417 -22.22 0.60 8.57
N PHE A 418 -21.07 1.28 8.41
CA PHE A 418 -20.91 2.31 7.40
C PHE A 418 -21.15 1.78 5.97
N GLN A 419 -20.66 0.59 5.65
CA GLN A 419 -20.78 0.03 4.31
C GLN A 419 -22.16 -0.57 4.02
N GLN A 420 -22.84 -1.13 5.01
CA GLN A 420 -24.01 -2.00 4.80
C GLN A 420 -25.35 -1.43 5.30
N THR A 421 -25.33 -0.41 6.16
CA THR A 421 -26.55 0.16 6.75
C THR A 421 -26.71 1.64 6.38
N ALA A 422 -27.86 2.22 6.64
CA ALA A 422 -28.10 3.65 6.37
C ALA A 422 -27.31 4.58 7.30
N ILE A 423 -27.03 4.15 8.53
CA ILE A 423 -26.33 4.90 9.57
C ILE A 423 -25.00 4.18 9.89
N PRO A 424 -23.88 4.90 10.07
CA PRO A 424 -23.71 6.36 10.05
C PRO A 424 -23.71 6.96 8.65
N ARG A 425 -24.09 8.24 8.51
CA ARG A 425 -23.98 9.03 7.28
C ARG A 425 -22.56 9.53 7.05
N VAL A 426 -21.89 9.91 8.13
CA VAL A 426 -20.54 10.47 8.13
C VAL A 426 -19.60 9.56 8.93
N LEU A 427 -18.41 9.34 8.38
CA LEU A 427 -17.34 8.64 9.06
C LEU A 427 -16.12 9.56 9.15
N VAL A 428 -15.75 9.97 10.37
CA VAL A 428 -14.55 10.76 10.65
C VAL A 428 -13.39 9.80 10.90
N ILE A 429 -12.31 9.94 10.12
CA ILE A 429 -11.21 8.98 10.13
C ILE A 429 -9.87 9.71 10.31
N GLN A 430 -9.07 9.23 11.24
CA GLN A 430 -7.65 9.59 11.25
C GLN A 430 -6.95 8.89 10.08
N PRO A 431 -6.27 9.60 9.16
CA PRO A 431 -5.77 9.02 7.90
C PRO A 431 -4.95 7.74 8.07
N GLN A 432 -4.07 7.68 9.07
CA GLN A 432 -3.26 6.49 9.37
C GLN A 432 -4.10 5.29 9.79
N ALA A 433 -5.26 5.50 10.40
CA ALA A 433 -6.16 4.43 10.82
C ALA A 433 -6.96 3.81 9.66
N ALA A 434 -7.09 4.54 8.54
CA ALA A 434 -7.75 4.05 7.32
C ALA A 434 -6.77 3.44 6.29
N ALA A 435 -5.47 3.54 6.54
CA ALA A 435 -4.44 3.15 5.57
C ALA A 435 -4.53 1.68 5.10
N HIS A 436 -5.26 0.80 5.82
CA HIS A 436 -5.17 -0.63 5.59
C HIS A 436 -6.52 -1.30 5.26
N GLY A 437 -6.62 -1.84 4.06
CA GLY A 437 -7.47 -2.97 3.64
C GLY A 437 -9.00 -2.80 3.56
N VAL A 438 -9.59 -1.67 3.97
CA VAL A 438 -11.04 -1.52 4.07
C VAL A 438 -11.66 -1.00 2.77
N THR A 439 -12.85 -1.49 2.41
CA THR A 439 -13.66 -0.98 1.29
C THR A 439 -14.77 -0.08 1.84
N LEU A 440 -14.87 1.15 1.32
CA LEU A 440 -15.82 2.18 1.78
C LEU A 440 -16.57 2.80 0.60
N THR A 441 -16.98 1.97 -0.37
CA THR A 441 -17.70 2.39 -1.60
C THR A 441 -19.15 2.85 -1.35
N ALA A 442 -19.66 2.70 -0.12
CA ALA A 442 -20.92 3.34 0.27
C ALA A 442 -20.82 4.87 0.29
N ALA A 443 -19.61 5.43 0.38
CA ALA A 443 -19.35 6.85 0.20
C ALA A 443 -18.93 7.14 -1.24
N ASN A 444 -19.28 8.33 -1.73
CA ASN A 444 -18.76 8.89 -2.97
C ASN A 444 -18.10 10.26 -2.77
N THR A 445 -18.11 10.77 -1.54
CA THR A 445 -17.52 12.06 -1.19
C THR A 445 -16.49 11.86 -0.09
N VAL A 446 -15.28 12.32 -0.34
CA VAL A 446 -14.16 12.35 0.60
C VAL A 446 -13.83 13.79 0.92
N VAL A 447 -13.82 14.17 2.18
CA VAL A 447 -13.40 15.50 2.62
C VAL A 447 -12.11 15.39 3.40
N TRP A 448 -11.09 16.10 2.97
CA TRP A 448 -9.88 16.31 3.74
C TRP A 448 -10.03 17.60 4.55
N TRP A 449 -10.23 17.44 5.85
CA TRP A 449 -10.32 18.56 6.79
C TRP A 449 -9.03 19.39 6.86
N GLY A 450 -7.92 18.74 6.68
CA GLY A 450 -6.59 19.31 6.51
C GLY A 450 -5.66 18.28 5.86
N PRO A 451 -4.53 18.70 5.29
CA PRO A 451 -3.62 17.81 4.57
C PRO A 451 -2.86 16.86 5.49
N THR A 452 -2.54 15.68 4.98
CA THR A 452 -1.52 14.78 5.55
C THR A 452 -0.15 15.07 4.95
N SER A 453 0.93 14.68 5.65
CA SER A 453 2.31 14.86 5.16
C SER A 453 2.79 13.75 4.20
N SER A 454 2.06 12.64 4.10
CA SER A 454 2.44 11.45 3.32
C SER A 454 1.56 11.28 2.10
N VAL A 455 2.20 11.26 0.92
CA VAL A 455 1.55 10.93 -0.37
C VAL A 455 0.94 9.53 -0.35
N GLU A 456 1.65 8.58 0.24
CA GLU A 456 1.16 7.21 0.36
C GLU A 456 -0.14 7.14 1.17
N THR A 457 -0.17 7.78 2.35
CA THR A 457 -1.37 7.86 3.19
C THR A 457 -2.53 8.54 2.46
N TYR A 458 -2.24 9.63 1.73
CA TYR A 458 -3.24 10.38 0.95
C TYR A 458 -3.85 9.51 -0.16
N ALA A 459 -3.00 8.86 -0.95
CA ALA A 459 -3.43 7.98 -2.03
C ALA A 459 -4.20 6.77 -1.51
N GLN A 460 -3.72 6.13 -0.44
CA GLN A 460 -4.36 4.98 0.20
C GLN A 460 -5.74 5.33 0.74
N ALA A 461 -5.88 6.46 1.41
CA ALA A 461 -7.14 6.94 1.97
C ALA A 461 -8.19 7.16 0.87
N ASN A 462 -7.84 7.89 -0.20
CA ASN A 462 -8.74 8.14 -1.33
C ASN A 462 -9.13 6.83 -2.05
N ALA A 463 -8.22 5.87 -2.15
CA ALA A 463 -8.48 4.57 -2.77
C ALA A 463 -9.48 3.69 -1.98
N ARG A 464 -9.90 4.06 -0.77
CA ARG A 464 -10.95 3.34 -0.01
C ARG A 464 -12.34 3.51 -0.63
N VAL A 465 -12.58 4.64 -1.27
CA VAL A 465 -13.83 4.98 -1.95
C VAL A 465 -13.78 4.62 -3.42
N HIS A 466 -12.67 4.94 -4.09
CA HIS A 466 -12.48 4.75 -5.52
C HIS A 466 -11.83 3.40 -5.83
N ARG A 467 -12.66 2.36 -5.88
CA ARG A 467 -12.22 0.97 -6.15
C ARG A 467 -13.39 0.14 -6.69
N ALA A 468 -13.12 -1.11 -7.08
CA ALA A 468 -14.13 -2.05 -7.58
C ALA A 468 -15.38 -2.09 -6.69
N GLY A 469 -16.55 -1.93 -7.28
CA GLY A 469 -17.84 -1.80 -6.60
C GLY A 469 -18.26 -0.34 -6.30
N GLN A 470 -17.54 0.65 -6.83
CA GLN A 470 -17.97 2.04 -6.82
C GLN A 470 -18.73 2.35 -8.12
N ASP A 471 -20.02 2.65 -8.00
CA ASP A 471 -20.92 2.92 -9.15
C ASP A 471 -21.19 4.43 -9.34
N HIS A 472 -20.63 5.25 -8.46
CA HIS A 472 -20.86 6.70 -8.47
C HIS A 472 -19.59 7.49 -8.66
N LYS A 473 -19.67 8.62 -9.38
CA LYS A 473 -18.60 9.59 -9.47
C LYS A 473 -18.12 9.98 -8.06
N CYS A 474 -16.82 9.88 -7.84
CA CYS A 474 -16.19 10.21 -6.56
C CYS A 474 -15.73 11.67 -6.56
N THR A 475 -15.95 12.36 -5.46
CA THR A 475 -15.45 13.73 -5.25
C THR A 475 -14.53 13.77 -4.03
N VAL A 476 -13.32 14.26 -4.22
CA VAL A 476 -12.37 14.56 -3.14
C VAL A 476 -12.32 16.06 -2.94
N VAL A 477 -12.73 16.51 -1.77
CA VAL A 477 -12.77 17.92 -1.39
C VAL A 477 -11.63 18.23 -0.43
N GLN A 478 -10.71 19.09 -0.82
CA GLN A 478 -9.63 19.60 0.01
C GLN A 478 -10.05 20.89 0.66
N LEU A 479 -10.18 20.92 2.00
CA LEU A 479 -10.44 22.15 2.74
C LEU A 479 -9.10 22.82 3.07
N GLN A 480 -8.95 24.09 2.67
CA GLN A 480 -7.71 24.83 2.87
C GLN A 480 -8.00 26.26 3.33
N GLY A 481 -7.36 26.70 4.41
CA GLY A 481 -7.55 28.02 5.00
C GLY A 481 -6.28 28.84 5.14
N SER A 482 -5.11 28.19 5.04
CA SER A 482 -3.82 28.82 5.23
C SER A 482 -2.85 28.51 4.07
N ASN A 483 -1.82 29.33 3.91
CA ASN A 483 -0.79 29.12 2.90
C ASN A 483 -0.07 27.78 3.09
N VAL A 484 0.16 27.35 4.35
CA VAL A 484 0.79 26.06 4.60
C VAL A 484 -0.06 24.89 4.09
N GLU A 485 -1.38 24.93 4.30
CA GLU A 485 -2.27 23.89 3.79
C GLU A 485 -2.27 23.85 2.26
N LYS A 486 -2.37 25.00 1.59
CA LYS A 486 -2.33 25.10 0.12
C LYS A 486 -1.06 24.50 -0.47
N ARG A 487 0.07 24.81 0.13
CA ARG A 487 1.37 24.28 -0.35
C ARG A 487 1.53 22.79 -0.09
N VAL A 488 1.04 22.28 1.06
CA VAL A 488 1.07 20.84 1.34
C VAL A 488 0.16 20.07 0.38
N TYR A 489 -1.05 20.56 0.09
CA TYR A 489 -1.91 19.95 -0.92
C TYR A 489 -1.25 19.97 -2.31
N ALA A 490 -0.63 21.06 -2.72
CA ALA A 490 0.09 21.12 -3.98
C ALA A 490 1.23 20.07 -4.09
N LEU A 491 1.93 19.80 -2.98
CA LEU A 491 2.93 18.71 -2.95
C LEU A 491 2.27 17.35 -3.07
N LEU A 492 1.16 17.10 -2.38
CA LEU A 492 0.42 15.83 -2.44
C LEU A 492 -0.11 15.56 -3.86
N ASP A 493 -0.67 16.57 -4.51
CA ASP A 493 -1.19 16.48 -5.88
C ASP A 493 -0.07 16.21 -6.90
N ASN A 494 1.13 16.73 -6.65
CA ASN A 494 2.34 16.45 -7.43
C ASN A 494 3.06 15.15 -6.99
N LYS A 495 2.48 14.37 -6.07
CA LYS A 495 3.03 13.14 -5.52
C LYS A 495 4.41 13.33 -4.85
N ILE A 496 4.59 14.46 -4.16
CA ILE A 496 5.81 14.82 -3.43
C ILE A 496 5.54 14.77 -1.93
N ASP A 497 6.26 13.94 -1.20
CA ASP A 497 6.16 13.89 0.27
C ASP A 497 6.70 15.17 0.92
N THR A 498 5.93 15.71 1.84
CA THR A 498 6.28 16.95 2.57
C THR A 498 7.65 16.84 3.24
N HIS A 499 8.03 15.68 3.76
CA HIS A 499 9.31 15.47 4.44
C HIS A 499 10.52 15.70 3.53
N THR A 500 10.40 15.43 2.22
CA THR A 500 11.50 15.64 1.26
C THR A 500 11.72 17.10 0.92
N LYS A 501 10.71 17.92 1.12
CA LYS A 501 10.69 19.38 0.81
C LYS A 501 10.52 20.26 2.03
N ILE A 502 10.67 19.71 3.23
CA ILE A 502 10.31 20.43 4.47
C ILE A 502 11.06 21.74 4.66
N ILE A 503 12.34 21.79 4.34
CA ILE A 503 13.16 23.01 4.45
C ILE A 503 12.75 24.03 3.37
N ASP A 504 12.58 23.57 2.12
CA ASP A 504 12.17 24.45 1.01
C ASP A 504 10.79 25.04 1.33
N LEU A 505 9.84 24.18 1.74
CA LEU A 505 8.49 24.56 2.13
C LEU A 505 8.49 25.54 3.35
N TYR A 506 9.36 25.30 4.34
CA TYR A 506 9.51 26.18 5.49
C TYR A 506 9.95 27.58 5.05
N LYS A 507 10.96 27.69 4.19
CA LYS A 507 11.45 28.97 3.65
C LYS A 507 10.35 29.69 2.88
N GLU A 508 9.65 28.98 1.96
CA GLU A 508 8.56 29.56 1.18
C GLU A 508 7.38 30.06 2.01
N ILE A 509 7.16 29.53 3.21
CA ILE A 509 6.09 30.01 4.12
C ILE A 509 6.52 31.26 4.87
N LEU A 510 7.82 31.43 5.12
CA LEU A 510 8.35 32.61 5.75
C LEU A 510 8.29 33.84 4.84
N ASP A 511 8.46 33.65 3.52
CA ASP A 511 8.23 34.68 2.50
C ASP A 511 6.73 35.04 2.41
#